data_de6481b0c63b77bcffb50cee573b620c
#
_entry.id   de6481b0c63b77bcffb50cee573b620c
#
_cell.length_a   1.000
_cell.length_b   1.000
_cell.length_c   1.000
_cell.angle_alpha   90.00
_cell.angle_beta   90.00
_cell.angle_gamma   90.00
#
_symmetry.space_group_name_H-M   'P 1'
#
loop_
_entity.id
_entity.type
_entity.pdbx_description
1 polymer ?
#
loop_
_entity_poly.entity_id
_entity_poly.type
_entity_poly.pdbx_seq_one_letter_code
_entity_poly.pdbx_strand_id
1 'polypeptide(L)'
;MSRYKDESPAVLVYTVCDESRYLIVRNVPALGCGNDMLQLFSTCGEVEECKPMDAEDCEQFTDVYWIKFCLFSNARFAKRKLDEFVFLRNRLQDSYAPHFESLSDTKDKLEGRRREVLARLNRKIIAYHVCYILIIGMLYRIVVKSRLRKILIRSNSAMPQ
;
A
#
# COMPACT_ATOMS: atom_id res chain seq x y z
N MET A 1 39.74 -12.85 10.23
CA MET A 1 38.41 -12.43 10.77
C MET A 1 37.65 -11.79 9.62
N SER A 2 36.74 -12.54 9.01
CA SER A 2 35.86 -12.07 7.92
C SER A 2 34.76 -11.26 8.55
N ARG A 3 34.69 -9.95 8.21
CA ARG A 3 33.54 -9.10 8.55
C ARG A 3 32.43 -9.48 7.58
N TYR A 4 31.43 -10.24 8.04
CA TYR A 4 30.18 -10.36 7.34
C TYR A 4 29.56 -8.95 7.30
N LYS A 5 29.53 -8.34 6.10
CA LYS A 5 28.67 -7.19 5.84
C LYS A 5 27.25 -7.69 6.06
N ASP A 6 26.55 -7.09 7.02
CA ASP A 6 25.09 -7.13 7.09
C ASP A 6 24.55 -6.45 5.80
N GLU A 7 24.44 -7.21 4.74
CA GLU A 7 23.68 -6.78 3.59
C GLU A 7 22.22 -6.82 4.01
N SER A 8 21.58 -5.65 4.03
CA SER A 8 20.14 -5.57 4.23
C SER A 8 19.45 -6.50 3.22
N PRO A 9 18.50 -7.35 3.66
CA PRO A 9 17.83 -8.28 2.77
C PRO A 9 17.26 -7.51 1.57
N ALA A 10 17.49 -8.03 0.37
CA ALA A 10 16.98 -7.41 -0.85
C ALA A 10 15.46 -7.26 -0.74
N VAL A 11 14.97 -6.03 -0.87
CA VAL A 11 13.52 -5.75 -0.85
C VAL A 11 12.90 -6.41 -2.07
N LEU A 12 12.11 -7.44 -1.86
CA LEU A 12 11.39 -8.13 -2.92
C LEU A 12 10.32 -7.19 -3.49
N VAL A 13 10.50 -6.76 -4.72
CA VAL A 13 9.54 -5.89 -5.42
C VAL A 13 8.61 -6.76 -6.26
N TYR A 14 7.33 -6.77 -5.89
CA TYR A 14 6.30 -7.47 -6.63
C TYR A 14 5.72 -6.59 -7.74
N THR A 15 5.54 -7.15 -8.92
CA THR A 15 4.77 -6.52 -10.00
C THR A 15 3.27 -6.73 -9.76
N VAL A 16 2.42 -6.01 -10.49
CA VAL A 16 0.96 -6.22 -10.42
C VAL A 16 0.58 -7.65 -10.83
N CYS A 17 1.38 -8.28 -11.70
CA CYS A 17 1.14 -9.65 -12.13
C CYS A 17 1.45 -10.67 -11.03
N ASP A 18 2.43 -10.37 -10.18
CA ASP A 18 2.84 -11.24 -9.08
C ASP A 18 1.92 -11.13 -7.86
N GLU A 19 1.31 -9.96 -7.66
CA GLU A 19 0.34 -9.74 -6.57
C GLU A 19 -0.92 -10.59 -6.80
N SER A 20 -1.45 -11.18 -5.73
CA SER A 20 -2.68 -11.97 -5.76
C SER A 20 -3.51 -11.75 -4.50
N ARG A 21 -4.82 -12.02 -4.59
CA ARG A 21 -5.68 -12.12 -3.40
C ARG A 21 -5.58 -13.48 -2.70
N TYR A 22 -4.85 -14.41 -3.34
CA TYR A 22 -4.54 -15.72 -2.80
C TYR A 22 -3.14 -15.69 -2.22
N LEU A 23 -3.01 -16.14 -0.96
CA LEU A 23 -1.74 -16.31 -0.27
C LEU A 23 -1.53 -17.78 0.07
N ILE A 24 -0.30 -18.25 -0.06
CA ILE A 24 0.17 -19.50 0.50
C ILE A 24 1.06 -19.17 1.68
N VAL A 25 0.70 -19.67 2.84
CA VAL A 25 1.41 -19.49 4.10
C VAL A 25 2.09 -20.79 4.47
N ARG A 26 3.40 -20.77 4.55
CA ARG A 26 4.23 -21.91 4.90
C ARG A 26 4.79 -21.77 6.31
N ASN A 27 5.36 -22.86 6.79
CA ASN A 27 6.01 -22.95 8.10
C ASN A 27 5.04 -22.70 9.27
N VAL A 28 3.78 -23.10 9.10
CA VAL A 28 2.77 -23.07 10.16
C VAL A 28 2.96 -24.33 11.02
N PRO A 29 3.03 -24.24 12.36
CA PRO A 29 3.12 -25.45 13.20
C PRO A 29 1.96 -26.40 12.99
N ALA A 30 2.24 -27.70 12.81
CA ALA A 30 1.23 -28.76 12.60
C ALA A 30 0.49 -29.11 13.90
N LEU A 31 -0.12 -28.11 14.54
CA LEU A 31 -0.87 -28.21 15.79
C LEU A 31 -2.39 -28.08 15.60
N GLY A 32 -2.87 -28.13 14.36
CA GLY A 32 -4.28 -27.90 14.06
C GLY A 32 -4.71 -26.43 14.19
N CYS A 33 -3.80 -25.49 13.95
CA CYS A 33 -3.97 -24.04 14.19
C CYS A 33 -4.85 -23.32 13.13
N GLY A 34 -5.69 -24.02 12.38
CA GLY A 34 -6.49 -23.41 11.30
C GLY A 34 -7.36 -22.24 11.75
N ASN A 35 -7.99 -22.34 12.91
CA ASN A 35 -8.81 -21.24 13.46
C ASN A 35 -7.96 -20.05 13.88
N ASP A 36 -6.80 -20.29 14.48
CA ASP A 36 -5.88 -19.23 14.92
C ASP A 36 -5.29 -18.51 13.71
N MET A 37 -4.97 -19.25 12.64
CA MET A 37 -4.55 -18.71 11.36
C MET A 37 -5.64 -17.85 10.74
N LEU A 38 -6.87 -18.31 10.66
CA LEU A 38 -8.00 -17.54 10.18
C LEU A 38 -8.16 -16.25 10.99
N GLN A 39 -8.10 -16.32 12.31
CA GLN A 39 -8.21 -15.16 13.19
C GLN A 39 -7.06 -14.18 12.97
N LEU A 40 -5.82 -14.65 12.87
CA LEU A 40 -4.65 -13.83 12.60
C LEU A 40 -4.79 -13.05 11.28
N PHE A 41 -5.11 -13.75 10.19
CA PHE A 41 -5.23 -13.15 8.87
C PHE A 41 -6.47 -12.24 8.74
N SER A 42 -7.55 -12.52 9.47
CA SER A 42 -8.73 -11.67 9.56
C SER A 42 -8.44 -10.29 10.17
N THR A 43 -7.37 -10.13 10.96
CA THR A 43 -6.93 -8.80 11.43
C THR A 43 -6.44 -7.90 10.30
N CYS A 44 -6.10 -8.48 9.15
CA CYS A 44 -5.61 -7.77 7.98
C CYS A 44 -6.72 -7.42 6.98
N GLY A 45 -7.90 -8.03 7.14
CA GLY A 45 -9.07 -7.81 6.31
C GLY A 45 -9.93 -9.05 6.18
N GLU A 46 -11.03 -8.92 5.46
CA GLU A 46 -11.99 -10.00 5.28
C GLU A 46 -11.39 -11.15 4.47
N VAL A 47 -11.38 -12.33 5.09
CA VAL A 47 -10.92 -13.59 4.53
C VAL A 47 -12.14 -14.36 4.00
N GLU A 48 -12.12 -14.73 2.73
CA GLU A 48 -13.18 -15.50 2.09
C GLU A 48 -13.04 -17.01 2.40
N GLU A 49 -11.80 -17.51 2.32
CA GLU A 49 -11.48 -18.91 2.60
C GLU A 49 -10.10 -19.05 3.26
N CYS A 50 -9.97 -20.01 4.17
CA CYS A 50 -8.71 -20.41 4.78
C CYS A 50 -8.73 -21.94 4.91
N LYS A 51 -7.83 -22.61 4.20
CA LYS A 51 -7.80 -24.09 4.12
C LYS A 51 -6.39 -24.61 4.28
N PRO A 52 -6.19 -25.75 4.97
CA PRO A 52 -4.94 -26.46 4.90
C PRO A 52 -4.72 -26.97 3.46
N MET A 53 -3.49 -27.03 3.05
CA MET A 53 -3.07 -27.48 1.72
C MET A 53 -2.06 -28.61 1.89
N ASP A 54 -2.33 -29.74 1.29
CA ASP A 54 -1.36 -30.84 1.21
C ASP A 54 -0.27 -30.43 0.21
N ALA A 55 0.85 -29.94 0.72
CA ALA A 55 2.00 -29.58 -0.10
C ALA A 55 3.08 -30.65 0.00
N GLU A 56 3.56 -31.12 -1.14
CA GLU A 56 4.62 -32.12 -1.22
C GLU A 56 5.95 -31.65 -0.57
N ASP A 57 6.15 -30.34 -0.49
CA ASP A 57 7.37 -29.70 0.03
C ASP A 57 7.20 -29.12 1.46
N CYS A 58 6.37 -29.73 2.30
CA CYS A 58 6.25 -29.32 3.70
C CYS A 58 7.48 -29.74 4.51
N GLU A 59 8.00 -28.82 5.31
CA GLU A 59 8.98 -29.16 6.34
C GLU A 59 8.35 -30.05 7.40
N GLN A 60 9.16 -30.89 8.04
CA GLN A 60 8.68 -31.85 9.06
C GLN A 60 8.00 -31.07 10.20
N PHE A 61 6.80 -31.50 10.60
CA PHE A 61 5.97 -30.89 11.65
C PHE A 61 5.44 -29.48 11.32
N THR A 62 5.35 -29.12 10.03
CA THR A 62 4.72 -27.88 9.58
C THR A 62 3.59 -28.15 8.60
N ASP A 63 2.60 -27.28 8.60
CA ASP A 63 1.48 -27.24 7.68
C ASP A 63 1.63 -26.07 6.73
N VAL A 64 0.98 -26.18 5.57
CA VAL A 64 0.81 -25.10 4.61
C VAL A 64 -0.67 -24.73 4.55
N TYR A 65 -0.95 -23.45 4.60
CA TYR A 65 -2.32 -22.93 4.47
C TYR A 65 -2.47 -22.11 3.21
N TRP A 66 -3.60 -22.29 2.56
CA TRP A 66 -4.05 -21.47 1.46
C TRP A 66 -5.15 -20.51 1.95
N ILE A 67 -4.96 -19.22 1.69
CA ILE A 67 -5.83 -18.16 2.19
C ILE A 67 -6.28 -17.30 1.03
N LYS A 68 -7.61 -17.09 0.92
CA LYS A 68 -8.23 -16.22 -0.07
C LYS A 68 -8.84 -15.01 0.62
N PHE A 69 -8.42 -13.83 0.21
CA PHE A 69 -9.01 -12.57 0.66
C PHE A 69 -10.10 -12.08 -0.28
N CYS A 70 -11.11 -11.37 0.25
CA CYS A 70 -12.11 -10.72 -0.56
C CYS A 70 -11.49 -9.60 -1.43
N LEU A 71 -10.51 -8.87 -0.90
CA LEU A 71 -9.89 -7.73 -1.58
C LEU A 71 -8.38 -7.94 -1.77
N PHE A 72 -7.85 -7.55 -2.93
CA PHE A 72 -6.41 -7.53 -3.21
C PHE A 72 -5.62 -6.62 -2.25
N SER A 73 -6.22 -5.50 -1.80
CA SER A 73 -5.61 -4.60 -0.81
C SER A 73 -5.32 -5.29 0.52
N ASN A 74 -6.23 -6.17 0.95
CA ASN A 74 -6.11 -6.91 2.20
C ASN A 74 -5.00 -7.96 2.12
N ALA A 75 -4.92 -8.69 1.00
CA ALA A 75 -3.82 -9.63 0.75
C ALA A 75 -2.46 -8.93 0.73
N ARG A 76 -2.37 -7.76 0.07
CA ARG A 76 -1.15 -6.92 0.08
C ARG A 76 -0.76 -6.45 1.47
N PHE A 77 -1.74 -6.08 2.28
CA PHE A 77 -1.50 -5.66 3.66
C PHE A 77 -1.06 -6.85 4.52
N ALA A 78 -1.74 -8.01 4.40
CA ALA A 78 -1.39 -9.24 5.09
C ALA A 78 0.04 -9.68 4.77
N LYS A 79 0.40 -9.78 3.47
CA LYS A 79 1.74 -10.16 3.03
C LYS A 79 2.84 -9.27 3.64
N ARG A 80 2.62 -7.96 3.72
CA ARG A 80 3.61 -7.04 4.31
C ARG A 80 3.70 -7.10 5.82
N LYS A 81 2.59 -7.44 6.48
CA LYS A 81 2.50 -7.43 7.95
C LYS A 81 2.86 -8.76 8.56
N LEU A 82 2.52 -9.87 7.90
CA LEU A 82 2.60 -11.22 8.45
C LEU A 82 3.74 -12.04 7.84
N ASP A 83 4.36 -11.60 6.75
CA ASP A 83 5.59 -12.22 6.24
C ASP A 83 6.69 -12.10 7.30
N GLU A 84 7.37 -13.22 7.58
CA GLU A 84 8.35 -13.35 8.66
C GLU A 84 7.78 -13.13 10.08
N PHE A 85 6.45 -13.06 10.23
CA PHE A 85 5.82 -12.94 11.55
C PHE A 85 6.04 -14.22 12.37
N VAL A 86 6.36 -14.07 13.65
CA VAL A 86 6.55 -15.21 14.55
C VAL A 86 5.21 -15.68 15.08
N PHE A 87 4.76 -16.83 14.60
CA PHE A 87 3.54 -17.50 15.04
C PHE A 87 3.89 -18.81 15.73
N LEU A 88 3.53 -18.95 17.00
CA LEU A 88 3.81 -20.15 17.82
C LEU A 88 5.26 -20.66 17.71
N ARG A 89 6.23 -19.74 17.74
CA ARG A 89 7.69 -19.95 17.60
C ARG A 89 8.21 -20.18 16.19
N ASN A 90 7.36 -20.40 15.19
CA ASN A 90 7.74 -20.49 13.79
C ASN A 90 7.62 -19.12 13.10
N ARG A 91 8.48 -18.84 12.14
CA ARG A 91 8.35 -17.69 11.28
C ARG A 91 7.51 -18.04 10.06
N LEU A 92 6.37 -17.41 9.91
CA LEU A 92 5.52 -17.61 8.75
C LEU A 92 6.24 -17.15 7.47
N GLN A 93 6.01 -17.89 6.40
CA GLN A 93 6.53 -17.55 5.08
C GLN A 93 5.33 -17.39 4.12
N ASP A 94 4.96 -16.14 3.88
CA ASP A 94 3.86 -15.83 3.00
C ASP A 94 4.34 -15.71 1.56
N SER A 95 3.57 -16.21 0.62
CA SER A 95 3.81 -16.04 -0.82
C SER A 95 2.51 -15.80 -1.57
N TYR A 96 2.55 -14.96 -2.60
CA TYR A 96 1.42 -14.81 -3.50
C TYR A 96 1.25 -16.06 -4.36
N ALA A 97 0.01 -16.39 -4.66
CA ALA A 97 -0.35 -17.54 -5.48
C ALA A 97 -1.24 -17.15 -6.68
N PRO A 98 -0.70 -16.42 -7.68
CA PRO A 98 -1.48 -15.94 -8.82
C PRO A 98 -2.01 -17.07 -9.70
N HIS A 99 -1.45 -18.26 -9.62
CA HIS A 99 -1.92 -19.43 -10.36
C HIS A 99 -3.31 -19.94 -9.94
N PHE A 100 -3.81 -19.52 -8.78
CA PHE A 100 -5.19 -19.79 -8.35
C PHE A 100 -6.20 -18.75 -8.86
N GLU A 101 -5.73 -17.67 -9.47
CA GLU A 101 -6.61 -16.61 -9.96
C GLU A 101 -7.40 -17.05 -11.20
N SER A 102 -8.70 -16.75 -11.19
CA SER A 102 -9.51 -16.83 -12.39
C SER A 102 -9.24 -15.63 -13.32
N LEU A 103 -9.68 -15.74 -14.59
CA LEU A 103 -9.62 -14.60 -15.51
C LEU A 103 -10.41 -13.39 -15.00
N SER A 104 -11.51 -13.60 -14.27
CA SER A 104 -12.27 -12.54 -13.62
C SER A 104 -11.45 -11.84 -12.55
N ASP A 105 -10.76 -12.59 -11.68
CA ASP A 105 -9.90 -12.05 -10.63
C ASP A 105 -8.79 -11.18 -11.20
N THR A 106 -8.13 -11.69 -12.26
CA THR A 106 -7.07 -10.94 -12.94
C THR A 106 -7.59 -9.63 -13.54
N LYS A 107 -8.79 -9.64 -14.14
CA LYS A 107 -9.42 -8.44 -14.68
C LYS A 107 -9.73 -7.42 -13.57
N ASP A 108 -10.34 -7.86 -12.48
CA ASP A 108 -10.69 -7.01 -11.33
C ASP A 108 -9.44 -6.41 -10.68
N LYS A 109 -8.36 -7.20 -10.59
CA LYS A 109 -7.04 -6.75 -10.13
C LYS A 109 -6.50 -5.60 -10.98
N LEU A 110 -6.49 -5.77 -12.30
CA LEU A 110 -5.96 -4.77 -13.22
C LEU A 110 -6.83 -3.49 -13.23
N GLU A 111 -8.15 -3.64 -13.21
CA GLU A 111 -9.07 -2.49 -13.12
C GLU A 111 -8.93 -1.76 -11.79
N GLY A 112 -8.81 -2.48 -10.68
CA GLY A 112 -8.56 -1.92 -9.36
C GLY A 112 -7.27 -1.12 -9.35
N ARG A 113 -6.19 -1.67 -9.89
CA ARG A 113 -4.90 -1.00 -9.98
C ARG A 113 -4.95 0.25 -10.86
N ARG A 114 -5.61 0.17 -12.00
CA ARG A 114 -5.84 1.32 -12.87
C ARG A 114 -6.56 2.46 -12.13
N ARG A 115 -7.63 2.14 -11.40
CA ARG A 115 -8.37 3.13 -10.58
C ARG A 115 -7.50 3.77 -9.51
N GLU A 116 -6.69 2.99 -8.80
CA GLU A 116 -5.74 3.50 -7.80
C GLU A 116 -4.74 4.49 -8.41
N VAL A 117 -4.15 4.14 -9.55
CA VAL A 117 -3.18 5.01 -10.25
C VAL A 117 -3.85 6.30 -10.71
N LEU A 118 -5.01 6.23 -11.34
CA LEU A 118 -5.76 7.41 -11.76
C LEU A 118 -6.14 8.31 -10.59
N ALA A 119 -6.59 7.75 -9.47
CA ALA A 119 -6.91 8.51 -8.27
C ALA A 119 -5.69 9.23 -7.69
N ARG A 120 -4.51 8.60 -7.73
CA ARG A 120 -3.24 9.24 -7.30
C ARG A 120 -2.84 10.38 -8.23
N LEU A 121 -2.98 10.20 -9.54
CA LEU A 121 -2.69 11.24 -10.54
C LEU A 121 -3.63 12.43 -10.38
N ASN A 122 -4.94 12.19 -10.25
CA ASN A 122 -5.92 13.25 -10.06
C ASN A 122 -5.67 14.05 -8.77
N ARG A 123 -5.31 13.40 -7.65
CA ARG A 123 -4.92 14.10 -6.41
C ARG A 123 -3.71 15.02 -6.62
N LYS A 124 -2.70 14.58 -7.36
CA LYS A 124 -1.53 15.42 -7.68
C LYS A 124 -1.93 16.62 -8.54
N ILE A 125 -2.74 16.40 -9.59
CA ILE A 125 -3.21 17.49 -10.46
C ILE A 125 -3.99 18.53 -9.66
N ILE A 126 -4.93 18.09 -8.81
CA ILE A 126 -5.71 19.00 -7.95
C ILE A 126 -4.78 19.78 -7.01
N ALA A 127 -3.82 19.14 -6.39
CA ALA A 127 -2.86 19.81 -5.51
C ALA A 127 -2.04 20.88 -6.24
N TYR A 128 -1.57 20.59 -7.47
CA TYR A 128 -0.89 21.59 -8.30
C TYR A 128 -1.79 22.76 -8.66
N HIS A 129 -3.04 22.52 -9.05
CA HIS A 129 -4.00 23.59 -9.34
C HIS A 129 -4.28 24.47 -8.13
N VAL A 130 -4.50 23.88 -6.96
CA VAL A 130 -4.71 24.63 -5.71
C VAL A 130 -3.49 25.49 -5.38
N CYS A 131 -2.29 24.93 -5.44
CA CYS A 131 -1.06 25.71 -5.23
C CYS A 131 -0.92 26.86 -6.23
N TYR A 132 -1.21 26.62 -7.50
CA TYR A 132 -1.14 27.66 -8.54
C TYR A 132 -2.12 28.81 -8.28
N ILE A 133 -3.37 28.50 -7.92
CA ILE A 133 -4.39 29.51 -7.58
C ILE A 133 -3.95 30.31 -6.34
N LEU A 134 -3.40 29.68 -5.32
CA LEU A 134 -2.92 30.36 -4.13
C LEU A 134 -1.76 31.31 -4.44
N ILE A 135 -0.80 30.88 -5.28
CA ILE A 135 0.33 31.72 -5.71
C ILE A 135 -0.17 32.95 -6.49
N ILE A 136 -1.09 32.76 -7.45
CA ILE A 136 -1.67 33.88 -8.19
C ILE A 136 -2.40 34.84 -7.24
N GLY A 137 -3.18 34.33 -6.29
CA GLY A 137 -3.88 35.13 -5.29
C GLY A 137 -2.92 35.94 -4.43
N MET A 138 -1.78 35.36 -4.01
CA MET A 138 -0.74 36.08 -3.27
C MET A 138 -0.09 37.17 -4.12
N LEU A 139 0.28 36.87 -5.36
CA LEU A 139 0.86 37.85 -6.28
C LEU A 139 -0.11 39.01 -6.52
N TYR A 140 -1.38 38.74 -6.77
CA TYR A 140 -2.41 39.76 -6.95
C TYR A 140 -2.52 40.68 -5.72
N ARG A 141 -2.54 40.11 -4.50
CA ARG A 141 -2.55 40.90 -3.25
C ARG A 141 -1.33 41.82 -3.13
N ILE A 142 -0.14 41.35 -3.51
CA ILE A 142 1.10 42.14 -3.46
C ILE A 142 0.99 43.32 -4.47
N VAL A 143 0.55 43.04 -5.69
CA VAL A 143 0.40 44.07 -6.74
C VAL A 143 -0.63 45.11 -6.32
N VAL A 144 -1.80 44.71 -5.84
CA VAL A 144 -2.84 45.63 -5.37
C VAL A 144 -2.35 46.49 -4.21
N LYS A 145 -1.71 45.89 -3.19
CA LYS A 145 -1.12 46.65 -2.07
C LYS A 145 -0.07 47.66 -2.54
N SER A 146 0.77 47.28 -3.49
CA SER A 146 1.79 48.21 -4.04
C SER A 146 1.17 49.38 -4.79
N ARG A 147 0.12 49.15 -5.59
CA ARG A 147 -0.62 50.19 -6.27
C ARG A 147 -1.33 51.15 -5.31
N LEU A 148 -2.00 50.58 -4.30
CA LEU A 148 -2.67 51.40 -3.26
C LEU A 148 -1.67 52.29 -2.51
N ARG A 149 -0.51 51.79 -2.15
CA ARG A 149 0.55 52.58 -1.51
C ARG A 149 1.00 53.74 -2.40
N LYS A 150 1.19 53.53 -3.70
CA LYS A 150 1.58 54.56 -4.65
C LYS A 150 0.51 55.68 -4.78
N ILE A 151 -0.77 55.30 -4.75
CA ILE A 151 -1.89 56.24 -4.76
C ILE A 151 -1.92 57.08 -3.49
N LEU A 152 -1.76 56.44 -2.30
CA LEU A 152 -1.75 57.13 -1.02
C LEU A 152 -0.59 58.13 -0.89
N ILE A 153 0.60 57.79 -1.41
CA ILE A 153 1.75 58.71 -1.40
C ILE A 153 1.48 59.92 -2.31
N ARG A 154 0.85 59.71 -3.47
CA ARG A 154 0.50 60.80 -4.37
C ARG A 154 -0.58 61.72 -3.80
N SER A 155 -1.57 61.21 -3.08
CA SER A 155 -2.61 62.03 -2.44
C SER A 155 -2.05 62.88 -1.30
N ASN A 156 -1.09 62.35 -0.50
CA ASN A 156 -0.46 63.09 0.60
C ASN A 156 0.52 64.18 0.11
N SER A 157 1.09 64.06 -1.11
CA SER A 157 1.97 65.05 -1.71
C SER A 157 1.21 66.18 -2.45
N ALA A 158 -0.10 66.07 -2.57
CA ALA A 158 -0.95 67.04 -3.29
C ALA A 158 -1.74 67.99 -2.37
N MET A 159 -1.44 68.03 -1.06
CA MET A 159 -2.04 69.04 -0.14
C MET A 159 -1.27 70.35 -0.27
N PRO A 160 -1.89 71.41 -0.76
CA PRO A 160 -1.27 72.74 -0.74
C PRO A 160 -1.23 73.26 0.72
N GLN A 161 -0.16 74.00 1.03
CA GLN A 161 -0.02 74.79 2.27
C GLN A 161 -0.97 75.96 2.28
#